data_6af5cde1e0e2122b7e0c8261c4ad0878
#
_entry.id   6af5cde1e0e2122b7e0c8261c4ad0878
#
_cell.length_a   1.000
_cell.length_b   1.000
_cell.length_c   1.000
_cell.angle_alpha   90.00
_cell.angle_beta   90.00
_cell.angle_gamma   90.00
#
_symmetry.space_group_name_H-M   'P 1'
#
loop_
_entity.id
_entity.type
_entity.pdbx_description
1 polymer ?
#
loop_
_entity_poly.entity_id
_entity_poly.type
_entity_poly.pdbx_seq_one_letter_code
_entity_poly.pdbx_strand_id
1 'polypeptide(L)'
;MRLFSAVAAIAALLASSAAQAEIVVRVDKSAQRMSVIVDGVPTHNFVISTGLAGGPPNGTFKPQRLERTWHSRLFNMAPMPYSIFFHGNYAIHGTNQIKRLGRRASKGCVRLHPRDAAVLFNLVQKQGMAKTRIIIEPTSARAEEPAAKPAETAAAAAPKVE
;
A
#
# COMPACT_ATOMS: atom_id res chain seq x y z
N MET A 1 -19.58 68.58 7.87
CA MET A 1 -19.06 67.40 8.56
C MET A 1 -19.63 66.15 7.90
N ARG A 2 -18.80 65.43 7.12
CA ARG A 2 -19.19 64.24 6.39
C ARG A 2 -18.41 63.06 6.97
N LEU A 3 -19.12 62.17 7.66
CA LEU A 3 -18.56 60.95 8.23
C LEU A 3 -18.49 59.87 7.14
N PHE A 4 -17.28 59.49 6.74
CA PHE A 4 -17.05 58.35 5.85
C PHE A 4 -16.96 57.11 6.71
N SER A 5 -18.01 56.27 6.65
CA SER A 5 -17.97 54.92 7.18
C SER A 5 -17.18 54.00 6.24
N ALA A 6 -16.02 53.60 6.69
CA ALA A 6 -15.22 52.57 6.02
C ALA A 6 -15.75 51.20 6.43
N VAL A 7 -16.42 50.52 5.51
CA VAL A 7 -16.79 49.10 5.66
C VAL A 7 -15.59 48.27 5.21
N ALA A 8 -14.87 47.71 6.17
CA ALA A 8 -13.78 46.77 5.92
C ALA A 8 -14.39 45.40 5.66
N ALA A 9 -14.44 44.97 4.38
CA ALA A 9 -14.81 43.62 4.00
C ALA A 9 -13.64 42.68 4.27
N ILE A 10 -13.73 41.92 5.36
CA ILE A 10 -12.82 40.79 5.65
C ILE A 10 -13.22 39.62 4.76
N ALA A 11 -12.54 39.48 3.63
CA ALA A 11 -12.63 38.29 2.81
C ALA A 11 -11.83 37.15 3.49
N ALA A 12 -12.51 36.28 4.24
CA ALA A 12 -11.93 35.06 4.78
C ALA A 12 -11.62 34.13 3.59
N LEU A 13 -10.37 34.06 3.17
CA LEU A 13 -9.90 33.01 2.25
C LEU A 13 -9.95 31.66 3.00
N LEU A 14 -10.99 30.91 2.77
CA LEU A 14 -11.06 29.50 3.09
C LEU A 14 -10.11 28.79 2.13
N ALA A 15 -8.83 28.67 2.52
CA ALA A 15 -7.89 27.78 1.85
C ALA A 15 -8.36 26.34 2.10
N SER A 16 -9.24 25.84 1.21
CA SER A 16 -9.53 24.41 1.14
C SER A 16 -8.24 23.70 0.79
N SER A 17 -7.54 23.19 1.81
CA SER A 17 -6.46 22.24 1.62
C SER A 17 -7.07 21.03 0.93
N ALA A 18 -6.93 20.95 -0.38
CA ALA A 18 -7.30 19.75 -1.14
C ALA A 18 -6.48 18.61 -0.53
N ALA A 19 -7.14 17.76 0.26
CA ALA A 19 -6.55 16.55 0.80
C ALA A 19 -6.03 15.75 -0.38
N GLN A 20 -4.72 15.80 -0.60
CA GLN A 20 -4.11 15.10 -1.71
C GLN A 20 -4.15 13.63 -1.39
N ALA A 21 -4.94 12.88 -2.16
CA ALA A 21 -5.05 11.44 -2.05
C ALA A 21 -3.65 10.82 -1.87
N GLU A 22 -3.42 10.20 -0.71
CA GLU A 22 -2.14 9.60 -0.35
C GLU A 22 -2.31 8.10 -0.14
N ILE A 23 -1.39 7.32 -0.73
CA ILE A 23 -1.29 5.88 -0.45
C ILE A 23 -0.14 5.66 0.52
N VAL A 24 -0.42 5.02 1.66
CA VAL A 24 0.61 4.53 2.58
C VAL A 24 0.58 3.00 2.57
N VAL A 25 1.67 2.41 2.12
CA VAL A 25 1.89 0.96 2.12
C VAL A 25 2.82 0.62 3.28
N ARG A 26 2.32 -0.08 4.28
CA ARG A 26 3.11 -0.56 5.43
C ARG A 26 3.42 -2.03 5.29
N VAL A 27 4.69 -2.38 5.38
CA VAL A 27 5.19 -3.75 5.29
C VAL A 27 5.73 -4.18 6.65
N ASP A 28 4.99 -5.03 7.33
CA ASP A 28 5.43 -5.68 8.57
C ASP A 28 6.15 -6.99 8.23
N LYS A 29 7.48 -6.96 8.38
CA LYS A 29 8.32 -8.14 8.12
C LYS A 29 8.23 -9.19 9.22
N SER A 30 7.73 -8.85 10.40
CA SER A 30 7.55 -9.81 11.50
C SER A 30 6.27 -10.61 11.32
N ALA A 31 5.16 -9.93 11.05
CA ALA A 31 3.87 -10.55 10.83
C ALA A 31 3.70 -11.11 9.40
N GLN A 32 4.60 -10.80 8.47
CA GLN A 32 4.48 -11.10 7.03
C GLN A 32 3.13 -10.59 6.47
N ARG A 33 2.83 -9.34 6.81
CA ARG A 33 1.61 -8.64 6.41
C ARG A 33 1.94 -7.29 5.77
N MET A 34 1.04 -6.85 4.91
CA MET A 34 1.09 -5.53 4.29
C MET A 34 -0.27 -4.87 4.44
N SER A 35 -0.33 -3.71 5.08
CA SER A 35 -1.51 -2.86 5.10
C SER A 35 -1.38 -1.75 4.07
N VAL A 36 -2.52 -1.41 3.44
CA VAL A 36 -2.64 -0.31 2.48
C VAL A 36 -3.67 0.67 3.02
N ILE A 37 -3.24 1.90 3.21
CA ILE A 37 -4.04 3.00 3.74
C ILE A 37 -4.18 4.01 2.60
N VAL A 38 -5.40 4.37 2.26
CA VAL A 38 -5.72 5.38 1.23
C VAL A 38 -6.44 6.53 1.92
N ASP A 39 -5.89 7.72 1.83
CA ASP A 39 -6.46 8.94 2.44
C ASP A 39 -6.72 8.79 3.95
N GLY A 40 -5.79 8.12 4.65
CA GLY A 40 -5.90 7.84 6.07
C GLY A 40 -6.83 6.68 6.45
N VAL A 41 -7.52 6.07 5.48
CA VAL A 41 -8.44 4.94 5.72
C VAL A 41 -7.74 3.62 5.36
N PRO A 42 -7.64 2.64 6.27
CA PRO A 42 -7.17 1.29 5.95
C PRO A 42 -8.11 0.62 4.94
N THR A 43 -7.58 0.25 3.78
CA THR A 43 -8.38 -0.32 2.68
C THR A 43 -8.08 -1.78 2.40
N HIS A 44 -6.82 -2.21 2.57
CA HIS A 44 -6.41 -3.57 2.28
C HIS A 44 -5.41 -4.09 3.32
N ASN A 45 -5.44 -5.40 3.55
CA ASN A 45 -4.46 -6.12 4.35
C ASN A 45 -4.09 -7.43 3.63
N PHE A 46 -2.86 -7.50 3.13
CA PHE A 46 -2.38 -8.60 2.31
C PHE A 46 -1.41 -9.50 3.06
N VAL A 47 -1.46 -10.79 2.76
CA VAL A 47 -0.42 -11.75 3.17
C VAL A 47 0.77 -11.60 2.21
N ILE A 48 1.96 -11.45 2.75
CA ILE A 48 3.18 -11.24 1.97
C ILE A 48 4.24 -12.31 2.25
N SER A 49 5.32 -12.24 1.48
CA SER A 49 6.56 -12.97 1.76
C SER A 49 7.74 -12.04 1.54
N THR A 50 8.60 -11.89 2.55
CA THR A 50 9.79 -11.04 2.49
C THR A 50 11.08 -11.87 2.43
N GLY A 51 12.24 -11.20 2.41
CA GLY A 51 13.55 -11.83 2.26
C GLY A 51 13.97 -12.71 3.43
N LEU A 52 14.57 -13.87 3.13
CA LEU A 52 15.19 -14.78 4.11
C LEU A 52 16.29 -14.08 4.91
N ALA A 53 17.13 -13.28 4.26
CA ALA A 53 18.20 -12.53 4.88
C ALA A 53 17.77 -11.15 5.43
N GLY A 54 16.47 -10.99 5.76
CA GLY A 54 15.95 -9.76 6.38
C GLY A 54 15.58 -8.62 5.43
N GLY A 55 15.85 -8.75 4.11
CA GLY A 55 15.42 -7.75 3.12
C GLY A 55 13.89 -7.68 2.95
N PRO A 56 13.36 -6.58 2.42
CA PRO A 56 14.05 -5.34 2.05
C PRO A 56 14.56 -4.54 3.26
N PRO A 57 15.42 -3.52 3.07
CA PRO A 57 15.90 -2.68 4.17
C PRO A 57 14.73 -1.92 4.81
N ASN A 58 14.83 -1.65 6.12
CA ASN A 58 13.87 -0.84 6.84
C ASN A 58 13.95 0.62 6.38
N GLY A 59 12.84 1.33 6.45
CA GLY A 59 12.79 2.74 6.10
C GLY A 59 11.53 3.15 5.37
N THR A 60 11.50 4.41 4.97
CA THR A 60 10.41 4.98 4.18
C THR A 60 10.92 5.29 2.77
N PHE A 61 10.20 4.78 1.79
CA PHE A 61 10.55 4.88 0.38
C PHE A 61 9.36 5.42 -0.43
N LYS A 62 9.65 5.83 -1.67
CA LYS A 62 8.65 6.11 -2.69
C LYS A 62 8.80 5.13 -3.84
N PRO A 63 7.72 4.79 -4.56
CA PRO A 63 7.85 4.08 -5.83
C PRO A 63 8.77 4.85 -6.79
N GLN A 64 9.67 4.14 -7.44
CA GLN A 64 10.62 4.68 -8.41
C GLN A 64 10.25 4.29 -9.84
N ARG A 65 9.63 3.11 -10.00
CA ARG A 65 9.28 2.54 -11.31
C ARG A 65 8.17 1.52 -11.17
N LEU A 66 7.25 1.50 -12.13
CA LEU A 66 6.14 0.55 -12.23
C LEU A 66 6.33 -0.30 -13.48
N GLU A 67 6.27 -1.64 -13.32
CA GLU A 67 6.39 -2.59 -14.41
C GLU A 67 5.27 -3.64 -14.30
N ARG A 68 4.33 -3.61 -15.22
CA ARG A 68 3.21 -4.57 -15.23
C ARG A 68 3.68 -5.99 -15.47
N THR A 69 4.67 -6.15 -16.34
CA THR A 69 5.28 -7.44 -16.68
C THR A 69 6.80 -7.30 -16.55
N TRP A 70 7.37 -7.98 -15.58
CA TRP A 70 8.80 -7.96 -15.33
C TRP A 70 9.33 -9.37 -15.05
N HIS A 71 10.59 -9.62 -15.41
CA HIS A 71 11.31 -10.85 -15.10
C HIS A 71 12.67 -10.53 -14.49
N SER A 72 13.01 -11.18 -13.40
CA SER A 72 14.26 -10.94 -12.70
C SER A 72 15.45 -11.54 -13.45
N ARG A 73 16.32 -10.68 -13.99
CA ARG A 73 17.56 -11.13 -14.62
C ARG A 73 18.53 -11.76 -13.62
N LEU A 74 18.45 -11.39 -12.35
CA LEU A 74 19.31 -11.91 -11.27
C LEU A 74 18.87 -13.30 -10.78
N PHE A 75 17.65 -13.71 -11.06
CA PHE A 75 17.06 -14.94 -10.52
C PHE A 75 16.37 -15.75 -11.61
N ASN A 76 17.18 -16.15 -12.60
CA ASN A 76 16.76 -17.09 -13.66
C ASN A 76 15.40 -16.70 -14.31
N MET A 77 15.28 -15.46 -14.70
CA MET A 77 14.09 -14.90 -15.36
C MET A 77 12.78 -15.17 -14.60
N ALA A 78 12.85 -15.25 -13.26
CA ALA A 78 11.67 -15.46 -12.43
C ALA A 78 10.63 -14.34 -12.67
N PRO A 79 9.34 -14.69 -12.87
CA PRO A 79 8.30 -13.72 -13.15
C PRO A 79 8.01 -12.85 -11.91
N MET A 80 7.89 -11.56 -12.14
CA MET A 80 7.58 -10.54 -11.15
C MET A 80 6.44 -9.65 -11.68
N PRO A 81 5.21 -10.17 -11.84
CA PRO A 81 4.11 -9.39 -12.36
C PRO A 81 3.74 -8.25 -11.40
N TYR A 82 3.30 -7.12 -11.96
CA TYR A 82 2.87 -5.94 -11.21
C TYR A 82 3.92 -5.42 -10.25
N SER A 83 5.16 -5.29 -10.73
CA SER A 83 6.29 -4.82 -9.93
C SER A 83 6.22 -3.31 -9.66
N ILE A 84 6.36 -2.96 -8.39
CA ILE A 84 6.55 -1.60 -7.89
C ILE A 84 7.95 -1.54 -7.30
N PHE A 85 8.92 -1.04 -8.06
CA PHE A 85 10.28 -0.84 -7.58
C PHE A 85 10.35 0.39 -6.69
N PHE A 86 11.01 0.28 -5.53
CA PHE A 86 11.05 1.38 -4.56
C PHE A 86 12.47 1.68 -4.00
N HIS A 87 13.40 0.74 -4.12
CA HIS A 87 14.79 0.95 -3.68
C HIS A 87 15.73 0.02 -4.47
N GLY A 88 16.46 0.57 -5.44
CA GLY A 88 17.34 -0.21 -6.31
C GLY A 88 16.61 -1.38 -6.96
N ASN A 89 17.05 -2.61 -6.65
CA ASN A 89 16.42 -3.83 -7.15
C ASN A 89 15.30 -4.40 -6.26
N TYR A 90 14.97 -3.72 -5.15
CA TYR A 90 13.86 -4.14 -4.29
C TYR A 90 12.53 -3.68 -4.88
N ALA A 91 11.59 -4.61 -4.95
CA ALA A 91 10.25 -4.37 -5.46
C ALA A 91 9.18 -5.08 -4.61
N ILE A 92 7.97 -4.55 -4.67
CA ILE A 92 6.74 -5.25 -4.31
C ILE A 92 6.19 -5.84 -5.60
N HIS A 93 5.90 -7.15 -5.65
CA HIS A 93 5.45 -7.80 -6.88
C HIS A 93 4.63 -9.07 -6.62
N GLY A 94 3.86 -9.51 -7.61
CA GLY A 94 3.18 -10.79 -7.57
C GLY A 94 4.13 -11.98 -7.70
N THR A 95 3.75 -13.13 -7.15
CA THR A 95 4.53 -14.36 -7.24
C THR A 95 3.67 -15.56 -7.60
N ASN A 96 4.22 -16.51 -8.35
CA ASN A 96 3.62 -17.82 -8.58
C ASN A 96 3.87 -18.81 -7.41
N GLN A 97 4.76 -18.45 -6.46
CA GLN A 97 5.06 -19.27 -5.30
C GLN A 97 4.08 -18.99 -4.13
N ILE A 98 2.79 -19.09 -4.37
CA ILE A 98 1.71 -18.71 -3.45
C ILE A 98 1.80 -19.47 -2.12
N LYS A 99 2.19 -20.74 -2.14
CA LYS A 99 2.36 -21.56 -0.92
C LYS A 99 3.45 -21.04 0.04
N ARG A 100 4.27 -20.08 -0.41
CA ARG A 100 5.32 -19.45 0.41
C ARG A 100 4.92 -18.12 1.02
N LEU A 101 3.73 -17.61 0.72
CA LEU A 101 3.19 -16.42 1.39
C LEU A 101 2.93 -16.70 2.86
N GLY A 102 3.01 -15.66 3.69
CA GLY A 102 2.91 -15.76 5.15
C GLY A 102 4.22 -16.09 5.87
N ARG A 103 5.33 -16.30 5.13
CA ARG A 103 6.66 -16.58 5.71
C ARG A 103 7.76 -15.95 4.86
N ARG A 104 8.92 -15.73 5.44
CA ARG A 104 10.10 -15.27 4.71
C ARG A 104 10.54 -16.34 3.71
N ALA A 105 10.65 -15.99 2.44
CA ALA A 105 11.00 -16.92 1.38
C ALA A 105 11.62 -16.26 0.14
N SER A 106 11.65 -14.93 0.07
CA SER A 106 12.24 -14.21 -1.06
C SER A 106 13.74 -13.99 -0.86
N LYS A 107 14.38 -13.44 -1.87
CA LYS A 107 15.79 -12.98 -1.79
C LYS A 107 15.89 -11.48 -1.46
N GLY A 108 14.78 -10.85 -1.02
CA GLY A 108 14.76 -9.45 -0.59
C GLY A 108 13.50 -8.70 -0.96
N CYS A 109 12.87 -8.99 -2.10
CA CYS A 109 11.63 -8.36 -2.52
C CYS A 109 10.45 -8.74 -1.62
N VAL A 110 9.40 -7.91 -1.65
CA VAL A 110 8.11 -8.19 -1.02
C VAL A 110 7.19 -8.86 -2.05
N ARG A 111 6.84 -10.10 -1.78
CA ARG A 111 5.98 -10.91 -2.66
C ARG A 111 4.54 -10.89 -2.20
N LEU A 112 3.63 -10.77 -3.15
CA LEU A 112 2.17 -10.80 -2.97
C LEU A 112 1.55 -11.91 -3.81
N HIS A 113 0.32 -12.28 -3.47
CA HIS A 113 -0.54 -12.97 -4.42
C HIS A 113 -0.69 -12.11 -5.69
N PRO A 114 -0.70 -12.65 -6.91
CA PRO A 114 -0.77 -11.84 -8.13
C PRO A 114 -1.98 -10.91 -8.22
N ARG A 115 -3.14 -11.33 -7.67
CA ARG A 115 -4.34 -10.48 -7.59
C ARG A 115 -4.12 -9.27 -6.69
N ASP A 116 -3.50 -9.46 -5.53
CA ASP A 116 -3.23 -8.40 -4.56
C ASP A 116 -2.18 -7.42 -5.11
N ALA A 117 -1.16 -7.95 -5.79
CA ALA A 117 -0.17 -7.14 -6.48
C ALA A 117 -0.79 -6.28 -7.58
N ALA A 118 -1.75 -6.83 -8.35
CA ALA A 118 -2.49 -6.08 -9.35
C ALA A 118 -3.33 -4.95 -8.74
N VAL A 119 -4.00 -5.21 -7.61
CA VAL A 119 -4.79 -4.19 -6.88
C VAL A 119 -3.87 -3.05 -6.44
N LEU A 120 -2.77 -3.34 -5.75
CA LEU A 120 -1.83 -2.33 -5.29
C LEU A 120 -1.20 -1.55 -6.44
N PHE A 121 -0.77 -2.25 -7.50
CA PHE A 121 -0.19 -1.64 -8.70
C PHE A 121 -1.14 -0.63 -9.34
N ASN A 122 -2.39 -1.02 -9.53
CA ASN A 122 -3.41 -0.16 -10.14
C ASN A 122 -3.74 1.06 -9.24
N LEU A 123 -3.77 0.89 -7.92
CA LEU A 123 -3.91 2.00 -6.97
C LEU A 123 -2.78 3.00 -7.14
N VAL A 124 -1.52 2.54 -7.09
CA VAL A 124 -0.33 3.40 -7.25
C VAL A 124 -0.29 4.05 -8.63
N GLN A 125 -0.66 3.32 -9.69
CA GLN A 125 -0.73 3.86 -11.04
C GLN A 125 -1.77 4.98 -11.16
N LYS A 126 -2.94 4.80 -10.55
CA LYS A 126 -4.06 5.76 -10.59
C LYS A 126 -3.77 7.01 -9.74
N GLN A 127 -3.27 6.86 -8.52
CA GLN A 127 -3.01 7.95 -7.59
C GLN A 127 -1.69 8.68 -7.90
N GLY A 128 -0.73 7.97 -8.46
CA GLY A 128 0.60 8.45 -8.78
C GLY A 128 1.68 8.04 -7.77
N MET A 129 2.87 7.77 -8.27
CA MET A 129 4.03 7.36 -7.46
C MET A 129 4.44 8.42 -6.44
N ALA A 130 4.34 9.71 -6.80
CA ALA A 130 4.71 10.83 -5.93
C ALA A 130 3.83 10.91 -4.66
N LYS A 131 2.59 10.43 -4.76
CA LYS A 131 1.60 10.40 -3.66
C LYS A 131 1.57 9.06 -2.91
N THR A 132 2.54 8.20 -3.16
CA THR A 132 2.64 6.90 -2.52
C THR A 132 3.89 6.83 -1.64
N ARG A 133 3.71 6.40 -0.38
CA ARG A 133 4.79 6.07 0.56
C ARG A 133 4.79 4.58 0.85
N ILE A 134 5.98 3.99 0.89
CA ILE A 134 6.19 2.59 1.25
C ILE A 134 7.05 2.58 2.51
N ILE A 135 6.50 2.06 3.59
CA ILE A 135 7.13 1.99 4.90
C ILE A 135 7.47 0.52 5.17
N ILE A 136 8.76 0.22 5.28
CA ILE A 136 9.25 -1.11 5.65
C ILE A 136 9.60 -1.07 7.13
N GLU A 137 8.83 -1.79 7.93
CA GLU A 137 8.97 -1.80 9.38
C GLU A 137 10.03 -2.81 9.85
N PRO A 138 10.74 -2.50 10.95
CA PRO A 138 11.66 -3.45 11.57
C PRO A 138 10.92 -4.69 12.06
N THR A 139 11.64 -5.78 12.19
CA THR A 139 11.08 -7.09 12.62
C THR A 139 10.49 -7.07 14.05
N SER A 140 10.71 -6.02 14.84
CA SER A 140 10.36 -5.95 16.26
C SER A 140 9.30 -4.89 16.63
N ALA A 141 8.73 -4.18 15.66
CA ALA A 141 7.72 -3.15 15.94
C ALA A 141 6.30 -3.72 15.77
N ARG A 142 5.82 -4.45 16.77
CA ARG A 142 4.38 -4.61 16.97
C ARG A 142 3.88 -3.33 17.65
N ALA A 143 3.62 -2.29 16.87
CA ALA A 143 2.86 -1.14 17.33
C ALA A 143 1.38 -1.40 17.04
N GLU A 144 0.57 -1.22 18.07
CA GLU A 144 -0.87 -1.32 18.10
C GLU A 144 -1.51 -0.58 16.91
N GLU A 145 -2.02 -1.37 15.97
CA GLU A 145 -2.97 -0.88 14.98
C GLU A 145 -4.37 -1.22 15.50
N PRO A 146 -5.31 -0.27 15.59
CA PRO A 146 -6.68 -0.60 15.95
C PRO A 146 -7.20 -1.59 14.91
N ALA A 147 -7.56 -2.79 15.35
CA ALA A 147 -8.14 -3.83 14.54
C ALA A 147 -9.38 -3.30 13.84
N ALA A 148 -9.30 -3.07 12.54
CA ALA A 148 -10.49 -2.86 11.72
C ALA A 148 -11.31 -4.15 11.82
N LYS A 149 -12.47 -4.03 12.49
CA LYS A 149 -13.46 -5.07 12.65
C LYS A 149 -13.81 -5.64 11.27
N PRO A 150 -13.82 -6.97 11.06
CA PRO A 150 -14.26 -7.53 9.79
C PRO A 150 -15.69 -7.07 9.52
N ALA A 151 -15.94 -6.50 8.35
CA ALA A 151 -17.29 -6.26 7.87
C ALA A 151 -17.95 -7.64 7.74
N GLU A 152 -18.91 -7.89 8.62
CA GLU A 152 -19.76 -9.06 8.62
C GLU A 152 -20.54 -9.08 7.30
N THR A 153 -20.22 -10.05 6.45
CA THR A 153 -20.96 -10.32 5.23
C THR A 153 -22.35 -10.79 5.63
N ALA A 154 -23.33 -9.92 5.50
CA ALA A 154 -24.73 -10.28 5.63
C ALA A 154 -25.06 -11.35 4.59
N ALA A 155 -25.15 -12.60 5.03
CA ALA A 155 -25.71 -13.70 4.25
C ALA A 155 -27.20 -13.41 4.02
N ALA A 156 -27.56 -13.07 2.79
CA ALA A 156 -28.94 -12.97 2.37
C ALA A 156 -29.60 -14.34 2.45
N ALA A 157 -30.61 -14.44 3.30
CA ALA A 157 -31.47 -15.60 3.41
C ALA A 157 -32.25 -15.81 2.12
N ALA A 158 -32.15 -17.01 1.55
CA ALA A 158 -33.01 -17.46 0.46
C ALA A 158 -34.40 -17.76 0.99
N PRO A 159 -35.49 -17.35 0.31
CA PRO A 159 -36.84 -17.74 0.68
C PRO A 159 -37.07 -19.20 0.27
N LYS A 160 -37.57 -19.99 1.20
CA LYS A 160 -38.15 -21.32 0.94
C LYS A 160 -39.49 -21.10 0.20
N VAL A 161 -39.61 -21.74 -0.96
CA VAL A 161 -40.90 -21.91 -1.65
C VAL A 161 -41.44 -23.27 -1.23
N GLU A 162 -42.66 -23.23 -0.73
CA GLU A 162 -43.55 -24.35 -0.50
C GLU A 162 -44.18 -24.82 -1.83
#